data_3e467399c5886c07752bbbff459cc8a9
#
_entry.id   3e467399c5886c07752bbbff459cc8a9
#
_cell.length_a   1.000
_cell.length_b   1.000
_cell.length_c   1.000
_cell.angle_alpha   90.00
_cell.angle_beta   90.00
_cell.angle_gamma   90.00
#
_symmetry.space_group_name_H-M   'P 1'
#
loop_
_entity.id
_entity.type
_entity.pdbx_description
1 polymer ?
#
loop_
_entity_poly.entity_id
_entity_poly.type
_entity_poly.pdbx_seq_one_letter_code
_entity_poly.pdbx_strand_id
1 'polypeptide(L)'
;MAQGIEGAIKNTPGNSYKLYEFSNSLGYIDEKIPDDVYKILLEEIDTAFEQSQPHNDKVVGNIEEQYTMNFSNEINVYKFESYLRGLAGIYEQKFKYMRCMGNQQTSLDEGMSYDLRLRQCWVNYMKKYEFNPLHNHSGLYSFVIFVKIPFEFMHEFKSQRTRNPNQRYPGCFSFYATNGLGEIVPHVIEADKSWEQTILLFPSITHHQVYPFYTSDDYRITVSGNLYLNPVSRPSVSYY
;
A
#
# COMPACT_ATOMS: atom_id res chain seq x y z
N MET A 1 18.03 16.43 -14.40
CA MET A 1 16.69 16.05 -14.90
C MET A 1 16.71 14.54 -14.97
N ALA A 2 16.19 13.87 -13.95
CA ALA A 2 15.96 12.43 -14.02
C ALA A 2 14.74 12.25 -14.94
N GLN A 3 14.94 11.67 -16.12
CA GLN A 3 13.84 11.18 -16.93
C GLN A 3 13.26 9.99 -16.17
N GLY A 4 12.11 10.22 -15.52
CA GLY A 4 11.25 9.12 -15.10
C GLY A 4 10.94 8.29 -16.34
N ILE A 5 11.27 7.01 -16.29
CA ILE A 5 10.80 6.06 -17.30
C ILE A 5 9.29 6.04 -17.11
N GLU A 6 8.55 6.70 -17.98
CA GLU A 6 7.11 6.54 -18.13
C GLU A 6 6.86 5.06 -18.45
N GLY A 7 6.66 4.27 -17.41
CA GLY A 7 6.10 2.93 -17.56
C GLY A 7 4.76 3.07 -18.25
N ALA A 8 4.59 2.38 -19.37
CA ALA A 8 3.46 2.55 -20.27
C ALA A 8 2.13 2.40 -19.52
N ILE A 9 1.50 3.54 -19.24
CA ILE A 9 0.14 3.62 -18.71
C ILE A 9 -0.79 3.09 -19.81
N LYS A 10 -1.29 1.88 -19.64
CA LYS A 10 -2.45 1.43 -20.41
C LYS A 10 -3.70 1.82 -19.64
N ASN A 11 -4.15 3.06 -19.81
CA ASN A 11 -5.49 3.45 -19.40
C ASN A 11 -6.50 2.69 -20.29
N THR A 12 -7.16 1.71 -19.72
CA THR A 12 -8.36 1.14 -20.35
C THR A 12 -9.49 2.13 -20.10
N PRO A 13 -10.13 2.71 -21.15
CA PRO A 13 -11.23 3.65 -20.96
C PRO A 13 -12.33 3.02 -20.11
N GLY A 14 -12.74 3.71 -19.04
CA GLY A 14 -13.82 3.26 -18.14
C GLY A 14 -13.39 2.59 -16.84
N ASN A 15 -12.09 2.40 -16.58
CA ASN A 15 -11.61 1.83 -15.32
C ASN A 15 -11.24 2.92 -14.30
N SER A 16 -11.57 2.66 -13.03
CA SER A 16 -11.27 3.54 -11.89
C SER A 16 -9.82 3.44 -11.40
N TYR A 17 -9.08 2.40 -11.84
CA TYR A 17 -7.72 2.11 -11.40
C TYR A 17 -6.68 2.33 -12.50
N LYS A 18 -5.42 2.55 -12.07
CA LYS A 18 -4.25 2.56 -12.93
C LYS A 18 -3.26 1.48 -12.49
N LEU A 19 -2.59 0.89 -13.47
CA LEU A 19 -1.57 -0.15 -13.27
C LEU A 19 -0.20 0.39 -13.67
N TYR A 20 0.75 0.29 -12.78
CA TYR A 20 2.14 0.70 -12.97
C TYR A 20 3.05 -0.51 -12.88
N GLU A 21 3.95 -0.64 -13.84
CA GLU A 21 4.86 -1.78 -13.99
C GLU A 21 6.29 -1.37 -13.66
N PHE A 22 6.95 -2.08 -12.73
CA PHE A 22 8.38 -1.95 -12.46
C PHE A 22 9.20 -2.86 -13.37
N SER A 23 8.65 -4.05 -13.64
CA SER A 23 9.22 -5.10 -14.47
C SER A 23 8.08 -5.96 -15.01
N ASN A 24 8.38 -6.92 -15.87
CA ASN A 24 7.37 -7.78 -16.50
C ASN A 24 6.43 -8.54 -15.54
N SER A 25 6.73 -8.59 -14.24
CA SER A 25 5.98 -9.37 -13.25
C SER A 25 5.66 -8.64 -11.96
N LEU A 26 6.11 -7.41 -11.79
CA LEU A 26 5.90 -6.62 -10.57
C LEU A 26 5.53 -5.17 -10.89
N GLY A 27 4.66 -4.62 -10.07
CA GLY A 27 4.20 -3.24 -10.17
C GLY A 27 3.28 -2.90 -9.01
N TYR A 28 2.43 -1.91 -9.18
CA TYR A 28 1.39 -1.55 -8.23
C TYR A 28 0.13 -1.07 -8.94
N ILE A 29 -0.98 -1.07 -8.20
CA ILE A 29 -2.23 -0.44 -8.61
C ILE A 29 -2.39 0.84 -7.80
N ASP A 30 -2.83 1.95 -8.42
CA ASP A 30 -3.47 3.05 -7.74
C ASP A 30 -4.95 3.16 -8.12
N GLU A 31 -5.78 3.52 -7.17
CA GLU A 31 -7.21 3.77 -7.38
C GLU A 31 -7.74 4.77 -6.36
N LYS A 32 -8.70 5.60 -6.76
CA LYS A 32 -9.54 6.34 -5.81
C LYS A 32 -10.53 5.36 -5.18
N ILE A 33 -10.48 5.24 -3.86
CA ILE A 33 -11.38 4.35 -3.12
C ILE A 33 -12.82 4.82 -3.29
N PRO A 34 -13.80 3.92 -3.59
CA PRO A 34 -15.21 4.26 -3.62
C PRO A 34 -15.69 4.90 -2.30
N ASP A 35 -16.56 5.90 -2.38
CA ASP A 35 -16.95 6.70 -1.23
C ASP A 35 -17.58 5.90 -0.09
N ASP A 36 -18.32 4.84 -0.41
CA ASP A 36 -18.94 3.95 0.58
C ASP A 36 -17.92 3.12 1.35
N VAL A 37 -16.84 2.67 0.69
CA VAL A 37 -15.72 1.97 1.33
C VAL A 37 -14.85 2.95 2.13
N TYR A 38 -14.62 4.14 1.58
CA TYR A 38 -13.82 5.17 2.23
C TYR A 38 -14.47 5.67 3.52
N LYS A 39 -15.79 5.83 3.53
CA LYS A 39 -16.56 6.20 4.72
C LYS A 39 -16.36 5.19 5.86
N ILE A 40 -16.44 3.88 5.54
CA ILE A 40 -16.16 2.82 6.53
C ILE A 40 -14.75 3.00 7.11
N LEU A 41 -13.77 3.26 6.24
CA LEU A 41 -12.37 3.43 6.68
C LEU A 41 -12.22 4.61 7.65
N LEU A 42 -12.88 5.75 7.39
CA LEU A 42 -12.82 6.93 8.27
C LEU A 42 -13.41 6.63 9.66
N GLU A 43 -14.56 5.94 9.72
CA GLU A 43 -15.18 5.52 10.98
C GLU A 43 -14.26 4.59 11.79
N GLU A 44 -13.55 3.68 11.13
CA GLU A 44 -12.62 2.76 11.78
C GLU A 44 -11.30 3.43 12.22
N ILE A 45 -10.86 4.50 11.52
CA ILE A 45 -9.71 5.33 11.94
C ILE A 45 -10.03 6.04 13.26
N ASP A 46 -11.21 6.66 13.38
CA ASP A 46 -11.63 7.34 14.61
C ASP A 46 -11.67 6.35 15.77
N THR A 47 -12.24 5.16 15.54
CA THR A 47 -12.27 4.08 16.54
C THR A 47 -10.86 3.63 16.96
N ALA A 48 -9.93 3.47 16.01
CA ALA A 48 -8.55 3.07 16.29
C ALA A 48 -7.81 4.13 17.11
N PHE A 49 -8.04 5.40 16.80
CA PHE A 49 -7.47 6.51 17.55
C PHE A 49 -7.97 6.55 19.01
N GLU A 50 -9.28 6.38 19.22
CA GLU A 50 -9.89 6.32 20.56
C GLU A 50 -9.37 5.14 21.39
N GLN A 51 -9.21 3.96 20.78
CA GLN A 51 -8.68 2.77 21.43
C GLN A 51 -7.19 2.88 21.74
N SER A 52 -6.44 3.70 20.99
CA SER A 52 -5.01 4.01 21.17
C SER A 52 -4.13 2.77 21.40
N GLN A 53 -4.38 1.67 20.67
CA GLN A 53 -3.54 0.47 20.75
C GLN A 53 -2.26 0.65 19.92
N PRO A 54 -1.08 0.83 20.54
CA PRO A 54 0.15 1.09 19.82
C PRO A 54 0.49 -0.02 18.82
N HIS A 55 1.05 0.36 17.68
CA HIS A 55 1.52 -0.55 16.63
C HIS A 55 3.03 -0.41 16.35
N ASN A 56 3.70 0.49 17.02
CA ASN A 56 5.08 0.90 16.77
C ASN A 56 6.10 -0.25 16.87
N ASP A 57 5.88 -1.22 17.76
CA ASP A 57 6.74 -2.39 17.96
C ASP A 57 6.66 -3.42 16.81
N LYS A 58 5.69 -3.27 15.91
CA LYS A 58 5.43 -4.17 14.78
C LYS A 58 5.86 -3.62 13.42
N VAL A 59 6.32 -2.37 13.38
CA VAL A 59 6.67 -1.66 12.14
C VAL A 59 8.04 -0.98 12.27
N VAL A 60 8.67 -0.69 11.13
CA VAL A 60 10.01 -0.11 11.08
C VAL A 60 10.04 1.42 11.04
N GLY A 61 8.86 2.04 10.99
CA GLY A 61 8.71 3.49 10.85
C GLY A 61 9.27 4.26 12.04
N ASN A 62 9.99 5.35 11.77
CA ASN A 62 10.30 6.36 12.77
C ASN A 62 9.13 7.35 12.87
N ILE A 63 7.97 6.83 13.30
CA ILE A 63 6.69 7.54 13.46
C ILE A 63 6.23 7.29 14.89
N GLU A 64 5.97 8.36 15.63
CA GLU A 64 5.62 8.29 17.04
C GLU A 64 4.22 7.72 17.29
N GLU A 65 3.26 8.08 16.45
CA GLU A 65 1.86 7.74 16.62
C GLU A 65 1.36 6.78 15.52
N GLN A 66 1.34 5.49 15.86
CA GLN A 66 0.84 4.40 15.00
C GLN A 66 -0.07 3.49 15.81
N TYR A 67 -1.30 3.27 15.33
CA TYR A 67 -2.31 2.50 16.06
C TYR A 67 -2.84 1.34 15.25
N THR A 68 -3.01 0.19 15.92
CA THR A 68 -3.66 -0.99 15.33
C THR A 68 -5.13 -0.67 15.03
N MET A 69 -5.57 -0.99 13.83
CA MET A 69 -6.98 -0.91 13.44
C MET A 69 -7.65 -2.28 13.61
N ASN A 70 -8.52 -2.38 14.59
CA ASN A 70 -9.41 -3.51 14.79
C ASN A 70 -10.81 -3.06 14.41
N PHE A 71 -11.30 -3.51 13.27
CA PHE A 71 -12.61 -3.09 12.75
C PHE A 71 -13.72 -3.35 13.77
N SER A 72 -14.60 -2.38 13.91
CA SER A 72 -15.67 -2.35 14.92
C SER A 72 -16.72 -3.45 14.74
N ASN A 73 -16.91 -3.92 13.51
CA ASN A 73 -17.86 -4.98 13.20
C ASN A 73 -17.48 -5.81 11.96
N GLU A 74 -18.04 -7.03 11.89
CA GLU A 74 -17.74 -7.99 10.82
C GLU A 74 -18.23 -7.51 9.44
N ILE A 75 -19.25 -6.69 9.37
CA ILE A 75 -19.77 -6.16 8.07
C ILE A 75 -18.76 -5.20 7.47
N ASN A 76 -18.19 -4.32 8.28
CA ASN A 76 -17.17 -3.37 7.84
C ASN A 76 -15.90 -4.10 7.36
N VAL A 77 -15.43 -5.09 8.15
CA VAL A 77 -14.32 -5.97 7.74
C VAL A 77 -14.61 -6.61 6.39
N TYR A 78 -15.78 -7.26 6.25
CA TYR A 78 -16.13 -7.98 5.04
C TYR A 78 -16.18 -7.07 3.80
N LYS A 79 -16.78 -5.89 3.90
CA LYS A 79 -16.84 -4.91 2.81
C LYS A 79 -15.46 -4.43 2.40
N PHE A 80 -14.63 -4.07 3.38
CA PHE A 80 -13.28 -3.60 3.12
C PHE A 80 -12.39 -4.71 2.53
N GLU A 81 -12.41 -5.92 3.09
CA GLU A 81 -11.70 -7.07 2.53
C GLU A 81 -12.18 -7.43 1.12
N SER A 82 -13.49 -7.33 0.86
CA SER A 82 -14.04 -7.63 -0.47
C SER A 82 -13.53 -6.66 -1.51
N TYR A 83 -13.43 -5.38 -1.15
CA TYR A 83 -12.81 -4.36 -2.00
C TYR A 83 -11.33 -4.67 -2.28
N LEU A 84 -10.56 -4.96 -1.24
CA LEU A 84 -9.13 -5.30 -1.37
C LEU A 84 -8.91 -6.57 -2.21
N ARG A 85 -9.76 -7.60 -2.05
CA ARG A 85 -9.72 -8.81 -2.88
C ARG A 85 -10.03 -8.53 -4.34
N GLY A 86 -10.96 -7.59 -4.60
CA GLY A 86 -11.23 -7.11 -5.96
C GLY A 86 -10.00 -6.52 -6.62
N LEU A 87 -9.30 -5.62 -5.94
CA LEU A 87 -8.04 -5.04 -6.43
C LEU A 87 -6.94 -6.09 -6.63
N ALA A 88 -6.78 -7.00 -5.69
CA ALA A 88 -5.82 -8.10 -5.80
C ALA A 88 -6.14 -8.99 -7.02
N GLY A 89 -7.41 -9.23 -7.31
CA GLY A 89 -7.84 -9.96 -8.51
C GLY A 89 -7.46 -9.25 -9.81
N ILE A 90 -7.58 -7.92 -9.86
CA ILE A 90 -7.14 -7.10 -10.99
C ILE A 90 -5.61 -7.18 -11.14
N TYR A 91 -4.89 -7.08 -10.03
CA TYR A 91 -3.43 -7.23 -10.01
C TYR A 91 -2.99 -8.58 -10.60
N GLU A 92 -3.63 -9.67 -10.17
CA GLU A 92 -3.35 -11.02 -10.66
C GLU A 92 -3.62 -11.20 -12.16
N GLN A 93 -4.67 -10.59 -12.69
CA GLN A 93 -4.95 -10.64 -14.13
C GLN A 93 -3.81 -10.04 -14.95
N LYS A 94 -3.17 -8.97 -14.46
CA LYS A 94 -2.08 -8.28 -15.14
C LYS A 94 -0.73 -8.95 -14.89
N PHE A 95 -0.36 -9.14 -13.63
CA PHE A 95 1.02 -9.49 -13.23
C PHE A 95 1.22 -10.98 -12.97
N LYS A 96 0.13 -11.75 -12.74
CA LYS A 96 0.17 -13.19 -12.44
C LYS A 96 1.13 -13.54 -11.28
N TYR A 97 1.20 -12.64 -10.29
CA TYR A 97 2.17 -12.69 -9.19
C TYR A 97 2.05 -13.96 -8.35
N MET A 98 0.85 -14.42 -8.04
CA MET A 98 0.62 -15.67 -7.29
C MET A 98 1.18 -16.90 -8.03
N ARG A 99 1.15 -16.92 -9.36
CA ARG A 99 1.75 -18.00 -10.16
C ARG A 99 3.27 -18.01 -10.04
N CYS A 100 3.89 -16.84 -9.96
CA CYS A 100 5.34 -16.72 -9.76
C CYS A 100 5.76 -17.20 -8.37
N MET A 101 4.92 -16.95 -7.34
CA MET A 101 5.15 -17.41 -5.97
C MET A 101 4.81 -18.90 -5.80
N GLY A 102 3.86 -19.43 -6.54
CA GLY A 102 3.42 -20.84 -6.45
C GLY A 102 4.54 -21.85 -6.71
N ASN A 103 5.53 -21.50 -7.53
CA ASN A 103 6.72 -22.34 -7.72
C ASN A 103 7.66 -22.36 -6.50
N GLN A 104 7.53 -21.42 -5.57
CA GLN A 104 8.27 -21.41 -4.30
C GLN A 104 7.47 -21.99 -3.13
N GLN A 105 6.15 -22.05 -3.25
CA GLN A 105 5.21 -22.62 -2.28
C GLN A 105 4.67 -23.99 -2.74
N THR A 106 5.48 -24.81 -3.37
CA THR A 106 5.11 -26.12 -3.91
C THR A 106 4.72 -27.19 -2.87
N SER A 107 4.46 -26.79 -1.64
CA SER A 107 3.74 -27.59 -0.64
C SER A 107 2.31 -27.07 -0.41
N LEU A 108 1.71 -26.39 -1.40
CA LEU A 108 0.27 -26.20 -1.41
C LEU A 108 -0.35 -27.58 -1.63
N ASP A 109 -0.80 -28.19 -0.53
CA ASP A 109 -1.42 -29.52 -0.57
C ASP A 109 -2.43 -29.59 -1.70
N GLU A 110 -2.26 -30.58 -2.59
CA GLU A 110 -3.20 -30.86 -3.66
C GLU A 110 -4.59 -31.02 -3.01
N GLY A 111 -5.51 -30.10 -3.29
CA GLY A 111 -6.86 -30.13 -2.72
C GLY A 111 -7.20 -28.98 -1.78
N MET A 112 -6.26 -28.15 -1.35
CA MET A 112 -6.56 -26.94 -0.61
C MET A 112 -6.96 -25.78 -1.54
N SER A 113 -7.92 -24.97 -1.13
CA SER A 113 -8.18 -23.64 -1.69
C SER A 113 -7.67 -22.59 -0.73
N TYR A 114 -7.35 -21.41 -1.25
CA TYR A 114 -6.85 -20.30 -0.46
C TYR A 114 -7.77 -19.11 -0.59
N ASP A 115 -8.02 -18.45 0.53
CA ASP A 115 -8.75 -17.19 0.58
C ASP A 115 -7.77 -16.09 1.00
N LEU A 116 -7.90 -14.89 0.41
CA LEU A 116 -7.07 -13.75 0.73
C LEU A 116 -7.73 -12.96 1.87
N ARG A 117 -7.03 -12.81 3.01
CA ARG A 117 -7.53 -12.18 4.22
C ARG A 117 -6.67 -11.03 4.71
N LEU A 118 -7.32 -9.97 5.17
CA LEU A 118 -6.70 -8.89 5.90
C LEU A 118 -6.27 -9.39 7.29
N ARG A 119 -4.96 -9.43 7.55
CA ARG A 119 -4.42 -9.90 8.83
C ARG A 119 -3.84 -8.81 9.69
N GLN A 120 -3.41 -7.74 9.05
CA GLN A 120 -2.83 -6.57 9.72
C GLN A 120 -3.37 -5.32 9.08
N CYS A 121 -3.81 -4.39 9.90
CA CYS A 121 -4.22 -3.05 9.49
C CYS A 121 -3.85 -2.06 10.59
N TRP A 122 -3.29 -0.92 10.20
CA TRP A 122 -2.90 0.13 11.14
C TRP A 122 -3.00 1.50 10.51
N VAL A 123 -3.21 2.51 11.34
CA VAL A 123 -3.19 3.92 10.95
C VAL A 123 -1.90 4.59 11.44
N ASN A 124 -1.30 5.42 10.59
CA ASN A 124 -0.11 6.22 10.89
C ASN A 124 -0.51 7.69 10.96
N TYR A 125 -0.17 8.36 12.05
CA TYR A 125 -0.24 9.81 12.24
C TYR A 125 1.17 10.39 12.20
N MET A 126 1.69 10.59 11.00
CA MET A 126 3.06 11.00 10.75
C MET A 126 3.20 12.53 10.89
N LYS A 127 4.11 12.96 11.76
CA LYS A 127 4.51 14.38 11.93
C LYS A 127 5.60 14.75 10.94
N LYS A 128 5.85 16.06 10.79
CA LYS A 128 7.01 16.54 10.02
C LYS A 128 8.32 15.97 10.61
N TYR A 129 9.29 15.68 9.73
CA TYR A 129 10.59 15.04 10.01
C TYR A 129 10.54 13.54 10.28
N GLU A 130 9.37 12.96 10.55
CA GLU A 130 9.23 11.53 10.67
C GLU A 130 9.29 10.85 9.30
N PHE A 131 9.63 9.57 9.25
CA PHE A 131 9.81 8.82 8.01
C PHE A 131 9.67 7.32 8.24
N ASN A 132 9.43 6.58 7.15
CA ASN A 132 9.64 5.13 7.12
C ASN A 132 10.89 4.84 6.29
N PRO A 133 11.91 4.15 6.87
CA PRO A 133 13.09 3.74 6.12
C PRO A 133 12.73 2.70 5.05
N LEU A 134 13.69 2.39 4.19
CA LEU A 134 13.52 1.33 3.19
C LEU A 134 13.20 0.00 3.86
N HIS A 135 12.06 -0.59 3.52
CA HIS A 135 11.56 -1.85 4.08
C HIS A 135 10.62 -2.57 3.12
N ASN A 136 10.21 -3.76 3.48
CA ASN A 136 9.14 -4.54 2.88
C ASN A 136 8.28 -5.17 3.98
N HIS A 137 7.24 -5.89 3.60
CA HIS A 137 6.33 -6.55 4.54
C HIS A 137 6.26 -8.06 4.31
N SER A 138 5.76 -8.76 5.31
CA SER A 138 5.28 -10.13 5.20
C SER A 138 3.84 -10.15 4.65
N GLY A 139 3.40 -11.29 4.14
CA GLY A 139 2.11 -11.45 3.48
C GLY A 139 2.23 -11.57 1.97
N LEU A 140 1.10 -11.55 1.28
CA LEU A 140 1.07 -11.63 -0.18
C LEU A 140 1.00 -10.23 -0.81
N TYR A 141 0.05 -9.43 -0.37
CA TYR A 141 -0.13 -8.04 -0.79
C TYR A 141 -0.09 -7.10 0.40
N SER A 142 0.47 -5.93 0.17
CA SER A 142 0.38 -4.78 1.07
C SER A 142 -0.37 -3.65 0.39
N PHE A 143 -0.94 -2.78 1.20
CA PHE A 143 -1.53 -1.55 0.70
C PHE A 143 -1.17 -0.36 1.60
N VAL A 144 -1.24 0.83 1.01
CA VAL A 144 -1.26 2.11 1.72
C VAL A 144 -2.37 2.98 1.15
N ILE A 145 -3.14 3.61 2.04
CA ILE A 145 -4.22 4.53 1.71
C ILE A 145 -3.84 5.91 2.23
N PHE A 146 -3.85 6.90 1.36
CA PHE A 146 -3.63 8.29 1.73
C PHE A 146 -4.95 8.89 2.23
N VAL A 147 -5.04 9.15 3.54
CA VAL A 147 -6.25 9.71 4.16
C VAL A 147 -6.17 11.23 4.22
N LYS A 148 -5.03 11.75 4.68
CA LYS A 148 -4.76 13.18 4.77
C LYS A 148 -3.32 13.47 4.42
N ILE A 149 -3.09 14.45 3.55
CA ILE A 149 -1.77 14.96 3.19
C ILE A 149 -1.76 16.47 3.46
N PRO A 150 -1.05 16.94 4.50
CA PRO A 150 -1.14 18.32 4.98
C PRO A 150 -0.26 19.31 4.21
N PHE A 151 0.28 18.91 3.07
CA PHE A 151 1.22 19.72 2.28
C PHE A 151 0.97 19.60 0.79
N GLU A 152 1.54 20.54 0.04
CA GLU A 152 1.65 20.49 -1.41
C GLU A 152 3.09 20.09 -1.79
N PHE A 153 3.25 19.11 -2.69
CA PHE A 153 4.57 18.62 -3.10
C PHE A 153 5.51 19.74 -3.54
N MET A 154 5.03 20.69 -4.33
CA MET A 154 5.86 21.81 -4.81
C MET A 154 6.32 22.76 -3.71
N HIS A 155 5.60 22.86 -2.59
CA HIS A 155 6.06 23.63 -1.42
C HIS A 155 7.17 22.88 -0.70
N GLU A 156 7.01 21.58 -0.50
CA GLU A 156 8.06 20.72 0.05
C GLU A 156 9.32 20.77 -0.79
N PHE A 157 9.19 20.63 -2.11
CA PHE A 157 10.32 20.61 -3.05
C PHE A 157 11.10 21.92 -3.09
N LYS A 158 10.44 23.07 -2.91
CA LYS A 158 11.05 24.42 -2.90
C LYS A 158 11.53 24.87 -1.51
N SER A 159 11.29 24.07 -0.47
CA SER A 159 11.70 24.38 0.89
C SER A 159 13.22 24.57 0.99
N GLN A 160 13.66 25.48 1.87
CA GLN A 160 15.09 25.68 2.12
C GLN A 160 15.81 24.42 2.60
N ARG A 161 15.10 23.52 3.29
CA ARG A 161 15.65 22.27 3.82
C ARG A 161 15.94 21.23 2.72
N THR A 162 15.23 21.31 1.60
CA THR A 162 15.27 20.30 0.54
C THR A 162 15.98 20.76 -0.73
N ARG A 163 16.38 22.02 -0.82
CA ARG A 163 16.91 22.61 -2.07
C ARG A 163 18.33 22.20 -2.45
N ASN A 164 19.14 21.72 -1.51
CA ASN A 164 20.57 21.48 -1.74
C ASN A 164 20.90 20.13 -2.43
N PRO A 165 20.23 19.00 -2.13
CA PRO A 165 20.54 17.72 -2.78
C PRO A 165 20.17 17.73 -4.26
N ASN A 166 20.95 17.02 -5.09
CA ASN A 166 20.66 16.83 -6.51
C ASN A 166 19.40 15.98 -6.76
N GLN A 167 19.14 15.02 -5.86
CA GLN A 167 17.90 14.22 -5.84
C GLN A 167 17.12 14.53 -4.57
N ARG A 168 15.84 14.88 -4.72
CA ARG A 168 15.00 15.38 -3.64
C ARG A 168 13.63 14.74 -3.72
N TYR A 169 13.24 14.07 -2.65
CA TYR A 169 11.95 13.37 -2.55
C TYR A 169 11.19 13.73 -1.27
N PRO A 170 11.11 15.04 -0.88
CA PRO A 170 10.45 15.41 0.37
C PRO A 170 8.96 15.06 0.33
N GLY A 171 8.47 14.42 1.38
CA GLY A 171 7.08 13.99 1.49
C GLY A 171 6.66 12.84 0.58
N CYS A 172 7.55 12.38 -0.32
CA CYS A 172 7.21 11.34 -1.29
C CYS A 172 7.08 9.96 -0.65
N PHE A 173 6.29 9.13 -1.30
CA PHE A 173 6.34 7.67 -1.19
C PHE A 173 7.17 7.14 -2.36
N SER A 174 8.04 6.15 -2.13
CA SER A 174 8.88 5.62 -3.20
C SER A 174 8.97 4.11 -3.13
N PHE A 175 8.72 3.44 -4.25
CA PHE A 175 9.06 2.04 -4.44
C PHE A 175 10.48 1.92 -4.99
N TYR A 176 11.12 0.78 -4.73
CA TYR A 176 12.44 0.44 -5.26
C TYR A 176 12.38 -0.91 -5.95
N ALA A 177 12.77 -0.92 -7.21
CA ALA A 177 12.82 -2.14 -8.01
C ALA A 177 14.13 -2.20 -8.81
N THR A 178 14.54 -3.38 -9.22
CA THR A 178 15.69 -3.56 -10.10
C THR A 178 15.25 -3.52 -11.56
N ASN A 179 16.00 -2.81 -12.39
CA ASN A 179 15.83 -2.87 -13.85
C ASN A 179 16.50 -4.11 -14.45
N GLY A 180 16.40 -4.28 -15.77
CA GLY A 180 17.00 -5.41 -16.49
C GLY A 180 18.54 -5.49 -16.45
N LEU A 181 19.21 -4.44 -15.96
CA LEU A 181 20.67 -4.39 -15.76
C LEU A 181 21.07 -4.64 -14.30
N GLY A 182 20.09 -4.85 -13.40
CA GLY A 182 20.33 -5.04 -11.97
C GLY A 182 20.50 -3.75 -11.17
N GLU A 183 20.27 -2.58 -11.77
CA GLU A 183 20.30 -1.30 -11.06
C GLU A 183 19.05 -1.13 -10.20
N ILE A 184 19.21 -0.60 -8.98
CA ILE A 184 18.11 -0.23 -8.12
C ILE A 184 17.55 1.12 -8.60
N VAL A 185 16.28 1.11 -9.03
CA VAL A 185 15.60 2.29 -9.57
C VAL A 185 14.46 2.69 -8.61
N PRO A 186 14.44 3.95 -8.14
CA PRO A 186 13.32 4.47 -7.38
C PRO A 186 12.15 4.83 -8.31
N HIS A 187 10.95 4.40 -7.94
CA HIS A 187 9.67 4.82 -8.53
C HIS A 187 8.98 5.75 -7.55
N VAL A 188 9.16 7.05 -7.75
CA VAL A 188 8.75 8.10 -6.81
C VAL A 188 7.31 8.54 -7.08
N ILE A 189 6.51 8.59 -6.03
CA ILE A 189 5.15 9.10 -6.03
C ILE A 189 5.16 10.43 -5.27
N GLU A 190 4.97 11.51 -6.01
CA GLU A 190 4.93 12.88 -5.49
C GLU A 190 3.53 13.17 -4.92
N ALA A 191 3.17 12.41 -3.87
CA ALA A 191 1.84 12.49 -3.29
C ALA A 191 1.64 13.81 -2.54
N ASP A 192 0.58 14.52 -2.89
CA ASP A 192 0.06 15.71 -2.24
C ASP A 192 -1.45 15.56 -1.97
N LYS A 193 -2.15 16.64 -1.65
CA LYS A 193 -3.59 16.61 -1.35
C LYS A 193 -4.45 15.95 -2.43
N SER A 194 -4.03 15.96 -3.69
CA SER A 194 -4.77 15.31 -4.77
C SER A 194 -4.79 13.78 -4.65
N TRP A 195 -3.86 13.23 -3.84
CA TRP A 195 -3.78 11.80 -3.57
C TRP A 195 -4.65 11.33 -2.39
N GLU A 196 -5.27 12.24 -1.63
CA GLU A 196 -6.21 11.85 -0.57
C GLU A 196 -7.32 10.95 -1.14
N GLN A 197 -7.75 9.95 -0.37
CA GLN A 197 -8.69 8.88 -0.79
C GLN A 197 -8.10 7.92 -1.86
N THR A 198 -6.80 7.91 -2.08
CA THR A 198 -6.14 6.98 -3.02
C THR A 198 -5.52 5.82 -2.27
N ILE A 199 -5.72 4.60 -2.78
CA ILE A 199 -5.01 3.39 -2.34
C ILE A 199 -3.91 3.03 -3.33
N LEU A 200 -2.77 2.57 -2.79
CA LEU A 200 -1.76 1.81 -3.52
C LEU A 200 -1.83 0.37 -3.04
N LEU A 201 -1.96 -0.60 -3.96
CA LEU A 201 -1.86 -2.03 -3.67
C LEU A 201 -0.69 -2.63 -4.45
N PHE A 202 0.15 -3.39 -3.76
CA PHE A 202 1.40 -3.93 -4.28
C PHE A 202 1.80 -5.24 -3.57
N PRO A 203 2.68 -6.08 -4.16
CA PRO A 203 3.23 -7.26 -3.48
C PRO A 203 3.97 -6.87 -2.20
N SER A 204 3.73 -7.60 -1.11
CA SER A 204 4.33 -7.28 0.19
C SER A 204 5.87 -7.28 0.18
N ILE A 205 6.48 -8.06 -0.71
CA ILE A 205 7.95 -8.11 -0.89
C ILE A 205 8.54 -6.86 -1.54
N THR A 206 7.69 -5.96 -2.11
CA THR A 206 8.17 -4.77 -2.79
C THR A 206 8.77 -3.78 -1.79
N HIS A 207 10.06 -3.48 -1.96
CA HIS A 207 10.74 -2.51 -1.11
C HIS A 207 10.19 -1.12 -1.36
N HIS A 208 9.91 -0.41 -0.28
CA HIS A 208 9.40 0.96 -0.34
C HIS A 208 9.86 1.77 0.88
N GLN A 209 9.71 3.09 0.75
CA GLN A 209 10.15 4.08 1.74
C GLN A 209 9.21 5.27 1.73
N VAL A 210 9.06 5.93 2.88
CA VAL A 210 8.32 7.19 3.02
C VAL A 210 9.27 8.27 3.48
N TYR A 211 9.45 9.29 2.65
CA TYR A 211 10.31 10.42 2.96
C TYR A 211 9.60 11.41 3.90
N PRO A 212 10.36 12.08 4.77
CA PRO A 212 9.83 13.10 5.65
C PRO A 212 9.34 14.32 4.86
N PHE A 213 8.31 14.96 5.37
CA PHE A 213 7.87 16.29 4.93
C PHE A 213 8.29 17.35 5.96
N TYR A 214 8.22 18.67 5.59
CA TYR A 214 8.85 19.74 6.36
C TYR A 214 8.01 21.00 6.53
N THR A 215 6.99 21.22 5.68
CA THR A 215 6.33 22.52 5.54
C THR A 215 4.99 22.63 6.28
N SER A 216 4.54 21.57 6.95
CA SER A 216 3.31 21.57 7.73
C SER A 216 3.55 21.08 9.16
N ASP A 217 2.78 21.60 10.11
CA ASP A 217 2.73 21.13 11.50
C ASP A 217 1.56 20.17 11.74
N ASP A 218 0.73 19.91 10.72
CA ASP A 218 -0.39 18.99 10.78
C ASP A 218 0.06 17.56 10.40
N TYR A 219 -0.76 16.55 10.75
CA TYR A 219 -0.46 15.16 10.48
C TYR A 219 -0.67 14.77 9.01
N ARG A 220 0.26 14.02 8.45
CA ARG A 220 0.00 13.13 7.33
C ARG A 220 -0.60 11.84 7.89
N ILE A 221 -1.83 11.51 7.48
CA ILE A 221 -2.54 10.32 7.94
C ILE A 221 -2.61 9.31 6.80
N THR A 222 -2.13 8.09 7.07
CA THR A 222 -2.21 6.96 6.14
C THR A 222 -2.69 5.71 6.85
N VAL A 223 -3.46 4.87 6.14
CA VAL A 223 -3.80 3.52 6.59
C VAL A 223 -3.01 2.52 5.78
N SER A 224 -2.36 1.58 6.45
CA SER A 224 -1.59 0.51 5.84
C SER A 224 -2.06 -0.85 6.33
N GLY A 225 -1.80 -1.89 5.55
CA GLY A 225 -2.14 -3.25 5.96
C GLY A 225 -1.58 -4.31 5.03
N ASN A 226 -1.73 -5.56 5.47
CA ASN A 226 -1.20 -6.72 4.78
C ASN A 226 -2.27 -7.80 4.61
N LEU A 227 -2.35 -8.34 3.39
CA LEU A 227 -3.21 -9.45 3.01
C LEU A 227 -2.39 -10.74 2.96
N TYR A 228 -2.95 -11.80 3.54
CA TYR A 228 -2.34 -13.12 3.61
C TYR A 228 -3.23 -14.17 2.97
N LEU A 229 -2.61 -15.20 2.39
CA LEU A 229 -3.32 -16.40 1.97
C LEU A 229 -3.66 -17.24 3.18
N ASN A 230 -4.95 -17.53 3.35
CA ASN A 230 -5.46 -18.49 4.33
C ASN A 230 -5.82 -19.79 3.63
N PRO A 231 -5.33 -20.93 4.11
CA PRO A 231 -5.83 -22.22 3.64
C PRO A 231 -7.31 -22.39 4.02
N VAL A 232 -8.11 -22.80 3.08
CA VAL A 232 -9.52 -23.16 3.26
C VAL A 232 -9.67 -24.61 2.90
N SER A 233 -10.07 -25.45 3.85
CA SER A 233 -10.39 -26.86 3.53
C SER A 233 -11.55 -26.90 2.54
N ARG A 234 -11.37 -27.56 1.40
CA ARG A 234 -12.50 -27.83 0.51
C ARG A 234 -13.47 -28.75 1.24
N PRO A 235 -14.78 -28.46 1.21
CA PRO A 235 -15.76 -29.46 1.64
C PRO A 235 -15.49 -30.73 0.85
N SER A 236 -15.36 -31.87 1.53
CA SER A 236 -15.28 -33.15 0.87
C SER A 236 -16.59 -33.34 0.11
N VAL A 237 -16.54 -33.22 -1.22
CA VAL A 237 -17.68 -33.63 -2.09
C VAL A 237 -17.66 -35.11 -2.10
N SER A 238 -18.49 -35.76 -1.26
CA SER A 238 -18.76 -37.17 -1.39
C SER A 238 -19.64 -37.34 -2.62
N TYR A 239 -19.08 -37.89 -3.67
CA TYR A 239 -19.87 -38.41 -4.78
C TYR A 239 -20.51 -39.74 -4.28
N TYR A 240 -21.80 -39.72 -4.03
CA TYR A 240 -22.63 -40.94 -3.93
C TYR A 240 -23.11 -41.32 -5.32
#